data_82350acbf2620efeddade1287a8555e2
#
_entry.id   82350acbf2620efeddade1287a8555e2
#
_cell.length_a   1.000
_cell.length_b   1.000
_cell.length_c   1.000
_cell.angle_alpha   90.00
_cell.angle_beta   90.00
_cell.angle_gamma   90.00
#
_symmetry.space_group_name_H-M   'P 1'
#
loop_
_entity.id
_entity.type
_entity.pdbx_description
1 polymer ?
#
loop_
_entity_poly.entity_id
_entity_poly.type
_entity_poly.pdbx_seq_one_letter_code
_entity_poly.pdbx_strand_id
1 'polypeptide(L)'
;PEYPLVIHLQPLGDFSQSKAEQLERDLEQHLFPIYPCTIQVDPNIDLPKSAYYRPRNRYWAGGILKYLKQQSDEVVVIGLTNKDISTSIHGQFNYGIMGLSYTPGNSCVVSTYRLKRKDDLWKVTMHEFLHSRGLPHCLDDNSSCIMQDAHGHNTFYRKFTICKRCRTLLTMAI
;
A
#
# COMPACT_ATOMS: atom_id res chain seq x y z
N PRO A 1 -28.02 0.96 3.80
CA PRO A 1 -27.09 0.33 2.87
C PRO A 1 -25.72 0.91 3.13
N GLU A 2 -24.79 0.06 3.58
CA GLU A 2 -23.40 0.45 3.70
C GLU A 2 -22.88 0.73 2.29
N TYR A 3 -22.47 1.95 2.06
CA TYR A 3 -21.82 2.28 0.79
C TYR A 3 -20.48 1.54 0.75
N PRO A 4 -20.15 0.88 -0.37
CA PRO A 4 -18.88 0.18 -0.47
C PRO A 4 -17.73 1.18 -0.33
N LEU A 5 -16.66 0.75 0.36
CA LEU A 5 -15.43 1.53 0.47
C LEU A 5 -14.91 1.90 -0.92
N VAL A 6 -14.49 3.15 -1.08
CA VAL A 6 -13.88 3.62 -2.33
C VAL A 6 -12.36 3.74 -2.13
N ILE A 7 -11.61 3.07 -2.99
CA ILE A 7 -10.15 3.19 -3.06
C ILE A 7 -9.82 4.16 -4.18
N HIS A 8 -9.11 5.23 -3.85
CA HIS A 8 -8.51 6.13 -4.82
C HIS A 8 -7.04 5.75 -5.01
N LEU A 9 -6.69 5.30 -6.20
CA LEU A 9 -5.29 5.15 -6.60
C LEU A 9 -4.81 6.53 -7.05
N GLN A 10 -3.89 7.12 -6.27
CA GLN A 10 -3.41 8.46 -6.48
C GLN A 10 -1.97 8.45 -7.00
N PRO A 11 -1.76 8.53 -8.32
CA PRO A 11 -0.41 8.69 -8.86
C PRO A 11 0.21 10.00 -8.40
N LEU A 12 1.47 9.93 -7.98
CA LEU A 12 2.25 11.07 -7.47
C LEU A 12 3.40 11.38 -8.42
N GLY A 13 3.62 12.67 -8.67
CA GLY A 13 4.67 13.12 -9.57
C GLY A 13 4.45 12.59 -10.99
N ASP A 14 5.48 11.97 -11.54
CA ASP A 14 5.47 11.39 -12.88
C ASP A 14 5.14 9.89 -12.94
N PHE A 15 4.50 9.36 -11.90
CA PHE A 15 4.07 7.96 -11.91
C PHE A 15 3.16 7.68 -13.11
N SER A 16 3.38 6.57 -13.79
CA SER A 16 2.68 6.23 -15.03
C SER A 16 1.18 5.99 -14.80
N GLN A 17 0.33 6.71 -15.51
CA GLN A 17 -1.13 6.49 -15.51
C GLN A 17 -1.46 5.07 -15.99
N SER A 18 -0.77 4.57 -17.01
CA SER A 18 -1.02 3.20 -17.51
C SER A 18 -0.66 2.13 -16.49
N LYS A 19 0.37 2.35 -15.67
CA LYS A 19 0.69 1.45 -14.54
C LYS A 19 -0.38 1.51 -13.45
N ALA A 20 -0.93 2.67 -13.16
CA ALA A 20 -2.03 2.83 -12.21
C ALA A 20 -3.30 2.11 -12.70
N GLU A 21 -3.62 2.22 -13.97
CA GLU A 21 -4.75 1.51 -14.58
C GLU A 21 -4.56 -0.01 -14.59
N GLN A 22 -3.33 -0.49 -14.83
CA GLN A 22 -3.03 -1.91 -14.73
C GLN A 22 -3.16 -2.39 -13.27
N LEU A 23 -2.71 -1.59 -12.31
CA LEU A 23 -2.89 -1.88 -10.89
C LEU A 23 -4.37 -1.99 -10.52
N GLU A 24 -5.21 -1.10 -11.03
CA GLU A 24 -6.66 -1.18 -10.84
C GLU A 24 -7.19 -2.55 -11.29
N ARG A 25 -6.85 -3.01 -12.49
CA ARG A 25 -7.26 -4.31 -13.01
C ARG A 25 -6.76 -5.48 -12.14
N ASP A 26 -5.51 -5.41 -11.72
CA ASP A 26 -4.91 -6.44 -10.85
C ASP A 26 -5.61 -6.50 -9.48
N LEU A 27 -5.95 -5.36 -8.90
CA LEU A 27 -6.67 -5.28 -7.64
C LEU A 27 -8.12 -5.77 -7.78
N GLU A 28 -8.79 -5.47 -8.89
CA GLU A 28 -10.11 -6.03 -9.18
C GLU A 28 -10.07 -7.55 -9.19
N GLN A 29 -9.04 -8.14 -9.76
CA GLN A 29 -8.88 -9.58 -9.82
C GLN A 29 -8.56 -10.20 -8.45
N HIS A 30 -7.67 -9.60 -7.66
CA HIS A 30 -7.11 -10.22 -6.47
C HIS A 30 -7.73 -9.73 -5.16
N LEU A 31 -8.22 -8.49 -5.10
CA LEU A 31 -8.76 -7.89 -3.89
C LEU A 31 -10.27 -8.03 -3.78
N PHE A 32 -11.02 -7.84 -4.87
CA PHE A 32 -12.49 -7.87 -4.83
C PHE A 32 -13.07 -9.16 -4.25
N PRO A 33 -12.49 -10.36 -4.50
CA PRO A 33 -12.98 -11.59 -3.86
C PRO A 33 -12.81 -11.61 -2.34
N ILE A 34 -11.97 -10.73 -1.79
CA ILE A 34 -11.58 -10.74 -0.37
C ILE A 34 -12.22 -9.58 0.39
N TYR A 35 -12.33 -8.42 -0.24
CA TYR A 35 -12.81 -7.20 0.39
C TYR A 35 -13.72 -6.40 -0.56
N PRO A 36 -14.97 -6.12 -0.15
CA PRO A 36 -15.89 -5.35 -0.98
C PRO A 36 -15.45 -3.87 -1.05
N CYS A 37 -15.15 -3.42 -2.24
CA CYS A 37 -14.72 -2.05 -2.49
C CYS A 37 -14.93 -1.69 -3.96
N THR A 38 -14.81 -0.40 -4.27
CA THR A 38 -14.67 0.11 -5.63
C THR A 38 -13.33 0.80 -5.76
N ILE A 39 -12.78 0.86 -6.96
CA ILE A 39 -11.47 1.44 -7.22
C ILE A 39 -11.60 2.51 -8.31
N GLN A 40 -10.90 3.61 -8.11
CA GLN A 40 -10.85 4.73 -9.04
C GLN A 40 -9.39 5.18 -9.18
N VAL A 41 -8.94 5.43 -10.41
CA VAL A 41 -7.62 6.02 -10.68
C VAL A 41 -7.80 7.53 -10.84
N ASP A 42 -7.08 8.29 -10.04
CA ASP A 42 -7.12 9.75 -10.08
C ASP A 42 -6.02 10.32 -10.98
N PRO A 43 -6.19 11.56 -11.48
CA PRO A 43 -5.12 12.27 -12.16
C PRO A 43 -3.90 12.47 -11.26
N ASN A 44 -2.71 12.56 -11.84
CA ASN A 44 -1.48 12.79 -11.08
C ASN A 44 -1.52 14.11 -10.30
N ILE A 45 -0.99 14.08 -9.07
CA ILE A 45 -0.70 15.27 -8.27
C ILE A 45 0.77 15.28 -7.88
N ASP A 46 1.29 16.42 -7.46
CA ASP A 46 2.67 16.55 -7.05
C ASP A 46 2.94 15.79 -5.75
N LEU A 47 4.17 15.29 -5.59
CA LEU A 47 4.67 14.82 -4.30
C LEU A 47 4.78 16.01 -3.32
N PRO A 48 4.48 15.82 -2.02
CA PRO A 48 4.62 16.89 -1.04
C PRO A 48 6.09 17.24 -0.83
N LYS A 49 6.47 18.48 -1.13
CA LYS A 49 7.85 18.98 -0.97
C LYS A 49 8.32 18.86 0.48
N SER A 50 7.42 19.00 1.44
CA SER A 50 7.73 18.88 2.88
C SER A 50 8.20 17.49 3.29
N ALA A 51 7.90 16.47 2.49
CA ALA A 51 8.32 15.08 2.74
C ALA A 51 9.67 14.74 2.10
N TYR A 52 10.23 15.62 1.26
CA TYR A 52 11.47 15.34 0.54
C TYR A 52 12.69 15.39 1.47
N TYR A 53 13.46 14.30 1.48
CA TYR A 53 14.73 14.18 2.20
C TYR A 53 15.90 14.23 1.23
N ARG A 54 16.47 15.41 1.06
CA ARG A 54 17.52 15.71 0.07
C ARG A 54 18.77 14.82 0.19
N PRO A 55 19.32 14.54 1.40
CA PRO A 55 20.58 13.79 1.51
C PRO A 55 20.54 12.40 0.88
N ARG A 56 19.37 11.78 0.78
CA ARG A 56 19.18 10.45 0.18
C ARG A 56 18.31 10.46 -1.06
N ASN A 57 17.88 11.64 -1.52
CA ASN A 57 16.98 11.79 -2.67
C ASN A 57 15.76 10.86 -2.55
N ARG A 58 15.05 10.92 -1.42
CA ARG A 58 13.87 10.12 -1.15
C ARG A 58 12.84 10.90 -0.35
N TYR A 59 11.66 10.33 -0.21
CA TYR A 59 10.56 10.97 0.50
C TYR A 59 10.22 10.23 1.78
N TRP A 60 9.89 10.96 2.83
CA TRP A 60 9.33 10.41 4.03
C TRP A 60 7.94 9.84 3.74
N ALA A 61 7.78 8.53 3.89
CA ALA A 61 6.50 7.87 3.68
C ALA A 61 5.42 8.39 4.61
N GLY A 62 5.75 8.63 5.90
CA GLY A 62 4.82 9.23 6.86
C GLY A 62 4.32 10.62 6.45
N GLY A 63 5.18 11.42 5.82
CA GLY A 63 4.79 12.72 5.26
C GLY A 63 3.83 12.59 4.09
N ILE A 64 4.00 11.60 3.24
CA ILE A 64 3.06 11.30 2.16
C ILE A 64 1.72 10.82 2.72
N LEU A 65 1.73 9.93 3.71
CA LEU A 65 0.50 9.46 4.37
C LEU A 65 -0.31 10.62 4.94
N LYS A 66 0.36 11.53 5.63
CA LYS A 66 -0.27 12.72 6.20
C LYS A 66 -0.87 13.63 5.12
N TYR A 67 -0.16 13.80 4.02
CA TYR A 67 -0.61 14.59 2.86
C TYR A 67 -1.85 14.01 2.20
N LEU A 68 -1.96 12.67 2.14
CA LEU A 68 -3.07 11.95 1.50
C LEU A 68 -4.22 11.62 2.46
N LYS A 69 -4.05 11.84 3.76
CA LYS A 69 -5.04 11.47 4.77
C LYS A 69 -6.41 12.08 4.48
N GLN A 70 -7.45 11.25 4.57
CA GLN A 70 -8.83 11.65 4.33
C GLN A 70 -9.59 11.89 5.64
N GLN A 71 -10.65 12.71 5.56
CA GLN A 71 -11.57 13.00 6.67
C GLN A 71 -12.63 11.91 6.83
N SER A 72 -12.94 11.18 5.75
CA SER A 72 -13.97 10.14 5.73
C SER A 72 -13.33 8.75 5.82
N ASP A 73 -13.92 7.87 6.63
CA ASP A 73 -13.54 6.47 6.72
C ASP A 73 -14.05 5.61 5.56
N GLU A 74 -14.90 6.18 4.70
CA GLU A 74 -15.45 5.51 3.52
C GLU A 74 -14.51 5.56 2.30
N VAL A 75 -13.42 6.29 2.42
CA VAL A 75 -12.44 6.51 1.36
C VAL A 75 -11.06 6.15 1.84
N VAL A 76 -10.32 5.37 1.05
CA VAL A 76 -8.88 5.12 1.24
C VAL A 76 -8.14 5.65 0.04
N VAL A 77 -7.10 6.44 0.27
CA VAL A 77 -6.22 6.93 -0.79
C VAL A 77 -4.91 6.16 -0.73
N ILE A 78 -4.51 5.57 -1.85
CA ILE A 78 -3.25 4.88 -2.01
C ILE A 78 -2.37 5.69 -2.95
N GLY A 79 -1.36 6.35 -2.41
CA GLY A 79 -0.37 7.07 -3.19
C GLY A 79 0.57 6.11 -3.91
N LEU A 80 0.83 6.37 -5.19
CA LEU A 80 1.71 5.58 -6.03
C LEU A 80 2.87 6.46 -6.49
N THR A 81 4.10 6.04 -6.24
CA THR A 81 5.29 6.79 -6.64
C THR A 81 6.36 5.88 -7.20
N ASN A 82 7.18 6.42 -8.10
CA ASN A 82 8.41 5.76 -8.58
C ASN A 82 9.66 6.28 -7.84
N LYS A 83 9.49 7.19 -6.88
CA LYS A 83 10.58 7.69 -6.05
C LYS A 83 10.80 6.78 -4.85
N ASP A 84 12.06 6.72 -4.38
CA ASP A 84 12.37 6.01 -3.15
C ASP A 84 11.67 6.65 -1.95
N ILE A 85 11.17 5.82 -1.04
CA ILE A 85 10.50 6.27 0.18
C ILE A 85 11.14 5.62 1.41
N SER A 86 11.01 6.27 2.56
CA SER A 86 11.65 5.84 3.78
C SER A 86 10.77 6.05 5.01
N THR A 87 11.11 5.32 6.05
CA THR A 87 10.52 5.49 7.39
C THR A 87 11.58 5.21 8.46
N SER A 88 11.27 5.51 9.72
CA SER A 88 12.14 5.14 10.84
C SER A 88 11.70 3.79 11.39
N ILE A 89 12.61 2.83 11.47
CA ILE A 89 12.37 1.48 11.99
C ILE A 89 13.47 1.14 13.01
N HIS A 90 13.07 0.66 14.17
CA HIS A 90 13.97 0.18 15.24
C HIS A 90 15.13 1.16 15.54
N GLY A 91 14.85 2.44 15.63
CA GLY A 91 15.86 3.47 15.88
C GLY A 91 16.72 3.82 14.67
N GLN A 92 16.57 3.13 13.55
CA GLN A 92 17.19 3.50 12.28
C GLN A 92 16.38 4.61 11.60
N PHE A 93 17.00 5.75 11.48
CA PHE A 93 16.47 6.87 10.77
C PHE A 93 16.56 6.66 9.25
N ASN A 94 15.49 6.96 8.52
CA ASN A 94 15.51 6.99 7.07
C ASN A 94 15.79 5.63 6.41
N TYR A 95 15.09 4.59 6.89
CA TYR A 95 15.14 3.24 6.32
C TYR A 95 14.27 3.15 5.06
N GLY A 96 14.85 2.67 3.94
CA GLY A 96 14.13 2.52 2.66
C GLY A 96 13.09 1.40 2.70
N ILE A 97 11.89 1.69 2.21
CA ILE A 97 10.75 0.76 2.23
C ILE A 97 10.03 0.72 0.89
N MET A 98 9.21 -0.31 0.68
CA MET A 98 8.37 -0.47 -0.50
C MET A 98 6.99 0.16 -0.34
N GLY A 99 6.48 0.25 0.88
CA GLY A 99 5.19 0.83 1.19
C GLY A 99 5.00 1.10 2.66
N LEU A 100 3.99 1.89 2.99
CA LEU A 100 3.59 2.20 4.35
C LEU A 100 2.10 2.49 4.38
N SER A 101 1.46 2.17 5.50
CA SER A 101 0.06 2.46 5.77
C SER A 101 -0.13 2.84 7.22
N TYR A 102 -1.14 3.67 7.51
CA TYR A 102 -1.70 3.70 8.85
C TYR A 102 -2.42 2.38 9.13
N THR A 103 -2.31 1.87 10.34
CA THR A 103 -2.92 0.59 10.76
C THR A 103 -3.72 0.77 12.06
N PRO A 104 -5.05 0.95 12.01
CA PRO A 104 -5.88 1.25 10.84
C PRO A 104 -5.76 2.70 10.36
N GLY A 105 -6.29 2.99 9.19
CA GLY A 105 -6.35 4.35 8.67
C GLY A 105 -6.91 4.40 7.25
N ASN A 106 -6.73 5.55 6.60
CA ASN A 106 -7.33 5.79 5.29
C ASN A 106 -6.33 6.33 4.25
N SER A 107 -5.04 6.19 4.50
CA SER A 107 -4.01 6.48 3.50
C SER A 107 -2.89 5.46 3.53
N CYS A 108 -2.39 5.14 2.34
CA CYS A 108 -1.26 4.28 2.10
C CYS A 108 -0.34 4.95 1.07
N VAL A 109 0.90 4.52 1.02
CA VAL A 109 1.82 4.86 -0.07
C VAL A 109 2.59 3.62 -0.49
N VAL A 110 2.76 3.45 -1.80
CA VAL A 110 3.52 2.36 -2.41
C VAL A 110 4.49 2.95 -3.42
N SER A 111 5.74 2.49 -3.37
CA SER A 111 6.78 2.90 -4.30
C SER A 111 7.24 1.72 -5.16
N THR A 112 7.37 1.96 -6.46
CA THR A 112 7.94 0.98 -7.39
C THR A 112 9.47 0.98 -7.40
N TYR A 113 10.11 1.92 -6.73
CA TYR A 113 11.56 2.10 -6.76
C TYR A 113 12.34 0.84 -6.40
N ARG A 114 11.87 0.06 -5.41
CA ARG A 114 12.50 -1.18 -4.93
C ARG A 114 11.85 -2.45 -5.45
N LEU A 115 10.85 -2.33 -6.33
CA LEU A 115 10.16 -3.48 -6.90
C LEU A 115 10.89 -3.99 -8.14
N LYS A 116 10.94 -5.31 -8.30
CA LYS A 116 11.71 -5.97 -9.36
C LYS A 116 10.84 -6.71 -10.36
N ARG A 117 9.62 -7.10 -9.97
CA ARG A 117 8.71 -7.91 -10.77
C ARG A 117 7.40 -7.20 -11.02
N LYS A 118 6.75 -7.51 -12.15
CA LYS A 118 5.44 -6.95 -12.52
C LYS A 118 4.39 -7.11 -11.43
N ASP A 119 4.31 -8.29 -10.83
CA ASP A 119 3.29 -8.61 -9.83
C ASP A 119 3.58 -8.01 -8.45
N ASP A 120 4.78 -7.51 -8.21
CA ASP A 120 5.13 -6.93 -6.91
C ASP A 120 4.23 -5.74 -6.58
N LEU A 121 3.84 -4.93 -7.55
CA LEU A 121 3.06 -3.71 -7.29
C LEU A 121 1.69 -4.02 -6.68
N TRP A 122 0.90 -4.93 -7.27
CA TRP A 122 -0.42 -5.25 -6.71
C TRP A 122 -0.30 -5.96 -5.36
N LYS A 123 0.74 -6.76 -5.16
CA LYS A 123 0.99 -7.48 -3.89
C LYS A 123 1.33 -6.51 -2.76
N VAL A 124 2.25 -5.58 -2.98
CA VAL A 124 2.57 -4.52 -2.01
C VAL A 124 1.35 -3.65 -1.73
N THR A 125 0.62 -3.29 -2.78
CA THR A 125 -0.58 -2.47 -2.64
C THR A 125 -1.65 -3.16 -1.79
N MET A 126 -1.91 -4.45 -2.02
CA MET A 126 -2.82 -5.23 -1.18
C MET A 126 -2.33 -5.30 0.27
N HIS A 127 -1.05 -5.55 0.47
CA HIS A 127 -0.44 -5.60 1.81
C HIS A 127 -0.71 -4.31 2.59
N GLU A 128 -0.40 -3.17 1.99
CA GLU A 128 -0.60 -1.87 2.65
C GLU A 128 -2.08 -1.52 2.81
N PHE A 129 -2.91 -1.81 1.80
CA PHE A 129 -4.35 -1.60 1.92
C PHE A 129 -4.95 -2.41 3.08
N LEU A 130 -4.59 -3.67 3.23
CA LEU A 130 -5.11 -4.53 4.30
C LEU A 130 -4.62 -4.06 5.68
N HIS A 131 -3.41 -3.51 5.78
CA HIS A 131 -2.99 -2.81 6.99
C HIS A 131 -3.92 -1.63 7.31
N SER A 132 -4.33 -0.87 6.31
CA SER A 132 -5.27 0.24 6.51
C SER A 132 -6.62 -0.22 7.07
N ARG A 133 -6.99 -1.47 6.83
CA ARG A 133 -8.19 -2.10 7.38
C ARG A 133 -7.95 -2.74 8.76
N GLY A 134 -6.77 -2.53 9.34
CA GLY A 134 -6.43 -3.01 10.68
C GLY A 134 -5.79 -4.39 10.72
N LEU A 135 -5.52 -5.01 9.58
CA LEU A 135 -4.90 -6.35 9.55
C LEU A 135 -3.40 -6.25 9.89
N PRO A 136 -2.92 -6.93 10.94
CA PRO A 136 -1.50 -6.93 11.27
C PRO A 136 -0.70 -7.88 10.36
N HIS A 137 0.62 -7.89 10.51
CA HIS A 137 1.45 -8.89 9.85
C HIS A 137 1.02 -10.31 10.22
N CYS A 138 1.09 -11.20 9.24
CA CYS A 138 0.78 -12.63 9.44
C CYS A 138 1.85 -13.28 10.32
N LEU A 139 1.41 -13.94 11.39
CA LEU A 139 2.29 -14.65 12.32
C LEU A 139 2.45 -16.14 11.98
N ASP A 140 1.68 -16.65 11.02
CA ASP A 140 1.79 -18.05 10.59
C ASP A 140 2.99 -18.24 9.67
N ASP A 141 3.63 -19.40 9.73
CA ASP A 141 4.76 -19.78 8.85
C ASP A 141 4.31 -20.04 7.40
N ASN A 142 3.19 -19.48 6.98
CA ASN A 142 2.70 -19.61 5.63
C ASN A 142 3.45 -18.62 4.72
N SER A 143 4.48 -19.12 4.03
CA SER A 143 5.31 -18.30 3.14
C SER A 143 4.56 -17.71 1.95
N SER A 144 3.34 -18.16 1.65
CA SER A 144 2.53 -17.63 0.55
C SER A 144 1.59 -16.49 0.95
N CYS A 145 1.45 -16.18 2.24
CA CYS A 145 0.57 -15.10 2.69
C CYS A 145 1.16 -13.72 2.41
N ILE A 146 0.40 -12.88 1.71
CA ILE A 146 0.81 -11.50 1.37
C ILE A 146 1.06 -10.65 2.62
N MET A 147 0.41 -10.97 3.74
CA MET A 147 0.54 -10.20 4.99
C MET A 147 1.76 -10.56 5.84
N GLN A 148 2.60 -11.48 5.40
CA GLN A 148 3.86 -11.73 6.10
C GLN A 148 4.79 -10.52 6.02
N ASP A 149 5.49 -10.25 7.13
CA ASP A 149 6.55 -9.25 7.16
C ASP A 149 7.67 -9.63 6.18
N ALA A 150 8.15 -8.64 5.46
CA ALA A 150 9.28 -8.82 4.53
C ALA A 150 10.65 -8.79 5.22
N HIS A 151 10.72 -8.36 6.48
CA HIS A 151 11.97 -8.20 7.25
C HIS A 151 13.05 -7.43 6.48
N GLY A 152 12.64 -6.39 5.72
CA GLY A 152 13.54 -5.58 4.94
C GLY A 152 13.95 -6.15 3.57
N HIS A 153 13.39 -7.28 3.16
CA HIS A 153 13.69 -7.93 1.88
C HIS A 153 12.43 -8.03 0.99
N ASN A 154 12.61 -7.95 -0.32
CA ASN A 154 11.51 -8.17 -1.24
C ASN A 154 11.28 -9.68 -1.39
N THR A 155 10.28 -10.20 -0.68
CA THR A 155 9.87 -11.62 -0.70
C THR A 155 8.53 -11.84 -1.41
N PHE A 156 8.00 -10.84 -2.11
CA PHE A 156 6.69 -10.93 -2.76
C PHE A 156 6.61 -11.99 -3.87
N TYR A 157 7.75 -12.40 -4.44
CA TYR A 157 7.78 -13.45 -5.46
C TYR A 157 7.17 -14.78 -4.99
N ARG A 158 7.18 -15.04 -3.69
CA ARG A 158 6.62 -16.27 -3.09
C ARG A 158 5.30 -16.05 -2.34
N LYS A 159 4.74 -14.85 -2.40
CA LYS A 159 3.49 -14.47 -1.75
C LYS A 159 2.41 -14.32 -2.81
N PHE A 160 1.32 -15.07 -2.71
CA PHE A 160 0.29 -15.11 -3.75
C PHE A 160 -1.12 -14.95 -3.22
N THR A 161 -1.35 -15.13 -1.92
CA THR A 161 -2.69 -15.23 -1.36
C THR A 161 -2.74 -14.66 0.04
N ILE A 162 -3.95 -14.52 0.56
CA ILE A 162 -4.20 -14.24 1.98
C ILE A 162 -4.57 -15.56 2.65
N CYS A 163 -3.82 -15.95 3.69
CA CYS A 163 -4.08 -17.20 4.40
C CYS A 163 -5.42 -17.17 5.14
N LYS A 164 -5.92 -18.35 5.51
CA LYS A 164 -7.20 -18.50 6.19
C LYS A 164 -7.29 -17.67 7.47
N ARG A 165 -6.22 -17.64 8.27
CA ARG A 165 -6.18 -16.86 9.50
C ARG A 165 -6.37 -15.38 9.23
N CYS A 166 -5.62 -14.83 8.28
CA CYS A 166 -5.72 -13.41 7.92
C CYS A 166 -7.08 -13.06 7.33
N ARG A 167 -7.68 -13.95 6.53
CA ARG A 167 -9.06 -13.77 6.04
C ARG A 167 -10.06 -13.73 7.17
N THR A 168 -9.92 -14.60 8.15
CA THR A 168 -10.81 -14.64 9.33
C THR A 168 -10.69 -13.34 10.13
N LEU A 169 -9.47 -12.87 10.39
CA LEU A 169 -9.24 -11.61 11.09
C LEU A 169 -9.83 -10.42 10.33
N LEU A 170 -9.69 -10.40 9.03
CA LEU A 170 -10.25 -9.35 8.19
C LEU A 170 -11.79 -9.33 8.25
N THR A 171 -12.43 -10.47 8.22
CA THR A 171 -13.90 -10.60 8.35
C THR A 171 -14.40 -10.10 9.70
N MET A 172 -13.63 -10.29 10.77
CA MET A 172 -13.98 -9.82 12.12
C MET A 172 -13.79 -8.30 12.28
N ALA A 173 -13.02 -7.67 11.42
CA ALA A 173 -12.73 -6.24 11.45
C ALA A 173 -13.71 -5.39 10.63
N ILE A 174 -14.64 -6.02 9.88
CA ILE A 174 -15.65 -5.35 9.04
C ILE A 174 -16.92 -5.08 9.86
#